data_a91ca8bbb686b75d99e51ec4223eb546
#
_entry.id   a91ca8bbb686b75d99e51ec4223eb546
#
_cell.length_a   1.000
_cell.length_b   1.000
_cell.length_c   1.000
_cell.angle_alpha   90.00
_cell.angle_beta   90.00
_cell.angle_gamma   90.00
#
_symmetry.space_group_name_H-M   'P 1'
#
loop_
_entity.id
_entity.type
_entity.pdbx_description
1 polymer ?
#
loop_
_entity_poly.entity_id
_entity_poly.type
_entity_poly.pdbx_seq_one_letter_code
_entity_poly.pdbx_strand_id
1 'polypeptide(L)'
;MTGSTGIGEGGRAHPFSRRRLLGTGLGAAAALTVVGPGTGTAHAAPAASGASAARRGHAFLAAAMDAYPDHGDLRLTQSYTDQAGLFSTAFTYDNALAVLAHLAVRTEDGRARAVALGDALIYAQEHDPAYDDGRLRQAYNVGPYVYYDGVPQPDGFVRADGTANVGTQFGFTGTAVGDMAWAGIALSALARRTGARRFLAAAVRIGEWIERTGRTDEPLGGYKFGVNGANEKLPFTSTEHNTDLVCLFGRLARLTGDRVWWQRRARAEAFVKGMWQPGRGAPGGFFYTGTNDGVTVNRSPIPEDTQTWTHLALDSDRYARSLDWAARELAVQDHAERRNSTVPVGQSYEGVTFSSASLLANEDAPIAEFQPKPNRNGVWFEGTAHLALALRDRGARGDEKRARRLLASLERAQDLLGTAQTVGGRALPDRSGVVSASSPLDTGFGFGYYPYRHTGATAWYLMAAVRSNPLRA
;
A
#
# COMPACT_ATOMS: atom_id res chain seq x y z
N MET A 1 51.79 28.38 -2.26
CA MET A 1 51.46 28.55 -0.84
C MET A 1 49.99 28.23 -0.64
N THR A 2 49.77 27.12 0.03
CA THR A 2 48.65 26.71 0.91
C THR A 2 47.24 27.06 0.42
N GLY A 3 46.37 26.18 -0.06
CA GLY A 3 46.00 24.87 0.41
C GLY A 3 44.90 24.93 1.46
N SER A 4 43.61 24.76 1.09
CA SER A 4 42.62 24.26 2.02
C SER A 4 41.49 23.58 1.22
N THR A 5 41.49 22.29 1.29
CA THR A 5 40.47 21.37 0.82
C THR A 5 39.30 21.38 1.79
N GLY A 6 38.13 21.86 1.33
CA GLY A 6 36.86 21.66 2.00
C GLY A 6 36.25 20.35 1.52
N ILE A 7 36.21 19.33 2.37
CA ILE A 7 35.52 18.06 2.12
C ILE A 7 34.03 18.32 2.33
N GLY A 8 33.29 18.31 1.23
CA GLY A 8 31.83 18.32 1.25
C GLY A 8 31.30 17.00 1.82
N GLU A 9 30.52 17.08 2.87
CA GLU A 9 29.78 15.95 3.45
C GLU A 9 28.86 15.33 2.43
N GLY A 10 29.12 14.06 2.13
CA GLY A 10 28.32 13.27 1.24
C GLY A 10 26.89 13.08 1.77
N GLY A 11 25.93 13.64 1.06
CA GLY A 11 24.52 13.41 1.33
C GLY A 11 24.21 11.90 1.30
N ARG A 12 23.77 11.36 2.42
CA ARG A 12 23.35 9.97 2.55
C ARG A 12 22.11 9.78 1.66
N ALA A 13 22.26 9.06 0.56
CA ALA A 13 21.17 8.62 -0.28
C ALA A 13 20.33 7.59 0.51
N HIS A 14 19.08 7.91 0.80
CA HIS A 14 18.15 7.02 1.50
C HIS A 14 17.43 6.08 0.52
N PRO A 15 17.09 4.87 0.93
CA PRO A 15 16.49 3.83 0.09
C PRO A 15 14.98 4.03 -0.17
N PHE A 16 14.46 3.37 -1.17
CA PHE A 16 13.19 3.66 -1.83
C PHE A 16 12.11 2.58 -1.66
N SER A 17 10.93 2.99 -1.24
CA SER A 17 9.67 2.24 -1.43
C SER A 17 8.77 2.98 -2.44
N ARG A 18 7.68 2.36 -2.89
CA ARG A 18 6.63 2.96 -3.76
C ARG A 18 6.26 4.39 -3.39
N ARG A 19 6.50 4.78 -2.17
CA ARG A 19 5.94 5.94 -1.48
C ARG A 19 6.89 7.12 -1.38
N ARG A 20 8.11 7.02 -1.89
CA ARG A 20 9.07 8.12 -1.81
C ARG A 20 8.74 9.32 -2.70
N LEU A 21 7.87 9.14 -3.69
CA LEU A 21 7.32 10.25 -4.47
C LEU A 21 6.33 11.13 -3.67
N LEU A 22 5.92 10.67 -2.47
CA LEU A 22 5.06 11.42 -1.53
C LEU A 22 5.81 12.53 -0.75
N GLY A 23 7.14 12.54 -0.79
CA GLY A 23 7.97 13.37 0.11
C GLY A 23 8.21 14.83 -0.33
N THR A 24 7.82 15.23 -1.53
CA THR A 24 8.06 16.59 -2.03
C THR A 24 6.77 17.32 -2.34
N GLY A 25 5.95 17.62 -1.34
CA GLY A 25 4.75 18.40 -1.60
C GLY A 25 3.70 18.51 -0.49
N LEU A 26 3.93 17.94 0.69
CA LEU A 26 2.95 18.03 1.77
C LEU A 26 3.25 19.21 2.72
N GLY A 27 3.01 20.41 2.26
CA GLY A 27 2.87 21.59 3.10
C GLY A 27 1.41 21.96 3.20
N ALA A 28 0.66 21.42 4.16
CA ALA A 28 -0.65 21.94 4.50
C ALA A 28 -0.96 21.76 5.98
N ALA A 29 -1.17 22.89 6.62
CA ALA A 29 -1.62 22.98 8.01
C ALA A 29 -3.08 22.52 8.11
N ALA A 30 -3.33 21.39 8.78
CA ALA A 30 -4.64 21.08 9.30
C ALA A 30 -4.77 21.74 10.68
N ALA A 31 -5.65 22.74 10.81
CA ALA A 31 -6.02 23.31 12.09
C ALA A 31 -6.81 22.28 12.90
N LEU A 32 -6.25 21.84 14.02
CA LEU A 32 -6.90 20.98 15.00
C LEU A 32 -7.94 21.80 15.79
N THR A 33 -9.21 21.59 15.51
CA THR A 33 -10.28 21.93 16.47
C THR A 33 -10.43 20.79 17.46
N VAL A 34 -10.01 21.04 18.68
CA VAL A 34 -10.20 20.14 19.83
C VAL A 34 -11.66 20.17 20.24
N VAL A 35 -12.38 19.08 20.03
CA VAL A 35 -13.68 18.84 20.67
C VAL A 35 -13.43 18.03 21.93
N GLY A 36 -13.86 18.54 23.07
CA GLY A 36 -13.64 17.98 24.40
C GLY A 36 -14.31 16.61 24.63
N PRO A 37 -13.87 15.86 25.65
CA PRO A 37 -14.26 14.47 25.85
C PRO A 37 -15.63 14.33 26.51
N GLY A 38 -16.53 13.65 25.80
CA GLY A 38 -17.73 13.08 26.41
C GLY A 38 -17.35 11.79 27.16
N THR A 39 -17.55 11.75 28.47
CA THR A 39 -17.33 10.55 29.30
C THR A 39 -18.43 9.54 29.08
N GLY A 40 -18.19 8.59 28.17
CA GLY A 40 -19.01 7.39 28.00
C GLY A 40 -18.20 6.16 28.40
N THR A 41 -18.64 5.42 29.40
CA THR A 41 -18.09 4.11 29.79
C THR A 41 -18.28 3.11 28.64
N ALA A 42 -17.21 2.80 27.92
CA ALA A 42 -17.23 1.82 26.85
C ALA A 42 -17.37 0.42 27.45
N HIS A 43 -18.56 -0.16 27.37
CA HIS A 43 -18.73 -1.61 27.50
C HIS A 43 -18.07 -2.29 26.31
N ALA A 44 -17.13 -3.19 26.57
CA ALA A 44 -16.52 -4.03 25.53
C ALA A 44 -17.62 -4.87 24.85
N ALA A 45 -17.97 -4.52 23.62
CA ALA A 45 -18.86 -5.32 22.80
C ALA A 45 -18.17 -6.66 22.46
N PRO A 46 -18.89 -7.79 22.37
CA PRO A 46 -18.33 -9.07 21.99
C PRO A 46 -17.72 -8.95 20.57
N ALA A 47 -16.52 -9.54 20.40
CA ALA A 47 -15.78 -9.54 19.14
C ALA A 47 -16.70 -9.97 17.98
N ALA A 48 -16.90 -9.10 16.99
CA ALA A 48 -17.65 -9.41 15.80
C ALA A 48 -16.97 -10.56 15.05
N SER A 49 -17.73 -11.46 14.43
CA SER A 49 -17.13 -12.53 13.62
C SER A 49 -16.33 -11.93 12.45
N GLY A 50 -15.26 -12.58 12.00
CA GLY A 50 -14.47 -12.12 10.84
C GLY A 50 -15.32 -11.80 9.61
N ALA A 51 -16.47 -12.45 9.43
CA ALA A 51 -17.46 -12.14 8.40
C ALA A 51 -18.13 -10.76 8.61
N SER A 52 -18.37 -10.35 9.86
CA SER A 52 -18.92 -9.01 10.16
C SER A 52 -17.89 -7.93 9.89
N ALA A 53 -16.64 -8.13 10.30
CA ALA A 53 -15.53 -7.22 10.03
C ALA A 53 -15.30 -7.04 8.53
N ALA A 54 -15.35 -8.13 7.75
CA ALA A 54 -15.23 -8.10 6.29
C ALA A 54 -16.39 -7.34 5.63
N ARG A 55 -17.63 -7.51 6.09
CA ARG A 55 -18.79 -6.75 5.58
C ARG A 55 -18.63 -5.25 5.85
N ARG A 56 -18.14 -4.86 7.02
CA ARG A 56 -17.91 -3.44 7.35
C ARG A 56 -16.78 -2.85 6.53
N GLY A 57 -15.69 -3.59 6.33
CA GLY A 57 -14.61 -3.20 5.42
C GLY A 57 -15.11 -3.00 3.99
N HIS A 58 -15.93 -3.92 3.50
CA HIS A 58 -16.58 -3.80 2.18
C HIS A 58 -17.48 -2.56 2.08
N ALA A 59 -18.26 -2.27 3.13
CA ALA A 59 -19.11 -1.08 3.17
C ALA A 59 -18.29 0.24 3.10
N PHE A 60 -17.12 0.29 3.74
CA PHE A 60 -16.21 1.43 3.60
C PHE A 60 -15.70 1.57 2.16
N LEU A 61 -15.18 0.50 1.57
CA LEU A 61 -14.66 0.53 0.20
C LEU A 61 -15.74 0.93 -0.81
N ALA A 62 -16.96 0.44 -0.63
CA ALA A 62 -18.12 0.82 -1.43
C ALA A 62 -18.47 2.31 -1.27
N ALA A 63 -18.52 2.82 -0.03
CA ALA A 63 -18.82 4.22 0.23
C ALA A 63 -17.75 5.16 -0.34
N ALA A 64 -16.47 4.79 -0.23
CA ALA A 64 -15.37 5.57 -0.79
C ALA A 64 -15.37 5.57 -2.33
N MET A 65 -15.77 4.46 -2.96
CA MET A 65 -15.96 4.37 -4.42
C MET A 65 -17.16 5.19 -4.90
N ASP A 66 -18.24 5.26 -4.11
CA ASP A 66 -19.50 5.94 -4.46
C ASP A 66 -19.53 7.41 -4.00
N ALA A 67 -18.41 7.96 -3.54
CA ALA A 67 -18.37 9.31 -2.98
C ALA A 67 -18.65 10.41 -4.01
N TYR A 68 -18.40 10.14 -5.28
CA TYR A 68 -18.52 11.12 -6.38
C TYR A 68 -19.51 10.64 -7.47
N PRO A 69 -20.84 10.55 -7.18
CA PRO A 69 -21.81 9.91 -8.08
C PRO A 69 -22.04 10.69 -9.38
N ASP A 70 -21.77 11.99 -9.37
CA ASP A 70 -22.07 12.88 -10.51
C ASP A 70 -20.96 12.88 -11.58
N HIS A 71 -19.89 12.06 -11.36
CA HIS A 71 -18.72 12.00 -12.25
C HIS A 71 -18.66 10.72 -13.10
N GLY A 72 -19.81 10.13 -13.43
CA GLY A 72 -19.95 9.01 -14.38
C GLY A 72 -19.79 7.61 -13.77
N ASP A 73 -19.89 6.60 -14.64
CA ASP A 73 -19.83 5.17 -14.24
C ASP A 73 -18.40 4.67 -14.05
N LEU A 74 -17.43 5.30 -14.69
CA LEU A 74 -16.00 4.99 -14.51
C LEU A 74 -15.50 5.63 -13.22
N ARG A 75 -15.20 4.84 -12.22
CA ARG A 75 -14.80 5.31 -10.88
C ARG A 75 -13.66 4.51 -10.32
N LEU A 76 -12.77 5.22 -9.62
CA LEU A 76 -11.80 4.67 -8.71
C LEU A 76 -12.21 5.02 -7.27
N THR A 77 -11.67 4.28 -6.31
CA THR A 77 -11.89 4.53 -4.88
C THR A 77 -10.88 5.57 -4.39
N GLN A 78 -11.33 6.63 -3.74
CA GLN A 78 -10.42 7.56 -3.04
C GLN A 78 -9.61 6.79 -1.99
N SER A 79 -8.30 7.02 -1.95
CA SER A 79 -7.39 6.22 -1.13
C SER A 79 -7.47 6.51 0.36
N TYR A 80 -7.61 7.78 0.74
CA TYR A 80 -7.68 8.24 2.13
C TYR A 80 -8.92 9.10 2.35
N THR A 81 -9.37 9.18 3.58
CA THR A 81 -10.39 10.14 3.99
C THR A 81 -9.89 11.58 3.78
N ASP A 82 -10.84 12.53 3.62
CA ASP A 82 -10.56 13.93 3.31
C ASP A 82 -9.61 14.58 4.31
N GLN A 83 -9.66 14.15 5.56
CA GLN A 83 -8.83 14.63 6.66
C GLN A 83 -7.32 14.35 6.47
N ALA A 84 -6.96 13.46 5.54
CA ALA A 84 -5.56 13.23 5.18
C ALA A 84 -4.93 14.38 4.38
N GLY A 85 -5.76 15.30 3.84
CA GLY A 85 -5.28 16.43 3.03
C GLY A 85 -4.76 16.04 1.64
N LEU A 86 -5.08 14.83 1.18
CA LEU A 86 -4.69 14.32 -0.16
C LEU A 86 -5.79 14.55 -1.22
N PHE A 87 -6.77 15.40 -0.91
CA PHE A 87 -7.93 15.71 -1.77
C PHE A 87 -8.62 14.42 -2.23
N SER A 88 -9.02 14.35 -3.50
CA SER A 88 -9.68 13.19 -4.09
C SER A 88 -8.69 12.16 -4.70
N THR A 89 -7.48 12.06 -4.16
CA THR A 89 -6.43 11.18 -4.70
C THR A 89 -6.78 9.70 -4.53
N ALA A 90 -6.66 8.97 -5.64
CA ALA A 90 -6.84 7.52 -5.75
C ALA A 90 -5.54 6.88 -6.25
N PHE A 91 -4.80 6.22 -5.35
CA PHE A 91 -3.58 5.50 -5.73
C PHE A 91 -3.92 4.23 -6.50
N THR A 92 -3.14 3.95 -7.54
CA THR A 92 -3.29 2.74 -8.38
C THR A 92 -3.16 1.46 -7.55
N TYR A 93 -2.20 1.42 -6.61
CA TYR A 93 -2.04 0.34 -5.66
C TYR A 93 -3.30 0.09 -4.83
N ASP A 94 -3.84 1.13 -4.20
CA ASP A 94 -5.03 1.02 -3.35
C ASP A 94 -6.26 0.54 -4.14
N ASN A 95 -6.39 0.99 -5.38
CA ASN A 95 -7.49 0.57 -6.26
C ASN A 95 -7.34 -0.88 -6.73
N ALA A 96 -6.11 -1.35 -6.98
CA ALA A 96 -5.86 -2.76 -7.23
C ALA A 96 -6.23 -3.63 -6.01
N LEU A 97 -5.90 -3.18 -4.80
CA LEU A 97 -6.32 -3.84 -3.57
C LEU A 97 -7.84 -3.83 -3.38
N ALA A 98 -8.51 -2.71 -3.69
CA ALA A 98 -9.97 -2.63 -3.62
C ALA A 98 -10.63 -3.64 -4.57
N VAL A 99 -10.14 -3.81 -5.81
CA VAL A 99 -10.59 -4.88 -6.72
C VAL A 99 -10.47 -6.26 -6.07
N LEU A 100 -9.31 -6.58 -5.50
CA LEU A 100 -9.04 -7.89 -4.88
C LEU A 100 -9.89 -8.13 -3.63
N ALA A 101 -10.11 -7.09 -2.81
CA ALA A 101 -10.95 -7.15 -1.63
C ALA A 101 -12.43 -7.34 -2.00
N HIS A 102 -12.93 -6.61 -3.00
CA HIS A 102 -14.29 -6.80 -3.53
C HIS A 102 -14.50 -8.21 -4.10
N LEU A 103 -13.53 -8.79 -4.79
CA LEU A 103 -13.61 -10.18 -5.24
C LEU A 103 -13.57 -11.17 -4.07
N ALA A 104 -12.86 -10.85 -2.97
CA ALA A 104 -12.70 -11.73 -1.82
C ALA A 104 -13.99 -11.91 -1.00
N VAL A 105 -14.90 -10.93 -0.98
CA VAL A 105 -16.21 -11.05 -0.29
C VAL A 105 -17.20 -11.98 -1.00
N ARG A 106 -16.97 -12.32 -2.27
CA ARG A 106 -17.74 -13.28 -3.08
C ARG A 106 -19.25 -12.97 -3.20
N THR A 107 -19.62 -11.69 -3.12
CA THR A 107 -20.98 -11.21 -3.36
C THR A 107 -21.14 -10.71 -4.80
N GLU A 108 -22.40 -10.59 -5.27
CA GLU A 108 -22.68 -10.00 -6.57
C GLU A 108 -22.27 -8.51 -6.62
N ASP A 109 -22.61 -7.74 -5.58
CA ASP A 109 -22.19 -6.34 -5.46
C ASP A 109 -20.65 -6.21 -5.46
N GLY A 110 -19.92 -7.03 -4.69
CA GLY A 110 -18.48 -7.06 -4.72
C GLY A 110 -17.91 -7.37 -6.11
N ARG A 111 -18.53 -8.31 -6.84
CA ARG A 111 -18.13 -8.59 -8.22
C ARG A 111 -18.39 -7.41 -9.15
N ALA A 112 -19.55 -6.77 -9.05
CA ALA A 112 -19.88 -5.60 -9.88
C ALA A 112 -18.91 -4.42 -9.64
N ARG A 113 -18.62 -4.11 -8.37
CA ARG A 113 -17.65 -3.09 -7.99
C ARG A 113 -16.22 -3.41 -8.46
N ALA A 114 -15.79 -4.64 -8.31
CA ALA A 114 -14.47 -5.07 -8.82
C ALA A 114 -14.37 -4.91 -10.34
N VAL A 115 -15.44 -5.22 -11.08
CA VAL A 115 -15.52 -5.03 -12.54
C VAL A 115 -15.42 -3.53 -12.89
N ALA A 116 -16.20 -2.69 -12.22
CA ALA A 116 -16.18 -1.23 -12.48
C ALA A 116 -14.80 -0.61 -12.21
N LEU A 117 -14.15 -0.97 -11.10
CA LEU A 117 -12.77 -0.56 -10.81
C LEU A 117 -11.78 -1.07 -11.87
N GLY A 118 -11.94 -2.33 -12.31
CA GLY A 118 -11.11 -2.88 -13.37
C GLY A 118 -11.29 -2.17 -14.71
N ASP A 119 -12.50 -1.80 -15.06
CA ASP A 119 -12.81 -1.04 -16.28
C ASP A 119 -12.25 0.40 -16.18
N ALA A 120 -12.28 1.01 -14.99
CA ALA A 120 -11.65 2.31 -14.75
C ALA A 120 -10.10 2.24 -14.87
N LEU A 121 -9.46 1.17 -14.38
CA LEU A 121 -8.02 0.96 -14.58
C LEU A 121 -7.66 0.76 -16.07
N ILE A 122 -8.50 0.06 -16.84
CA ILE A 122 -8.33 -0.06 -18.30
C ILE A 122 -8.47 1.32 -18.96
N TYR A 123 -9.49 2.07 -18.59
CA TYR A 123 -9.68 3.43 -19.10
C TYR A 123 -8.47 4.32 -18.83
N ALA A 124 -7.93 4.29 -17.60
CA ALA A 124 -6.73 5.04 -17.25
C ALA A 124 -5.50 4.64 -18.08
N GLN A 125 -5.38 3.35 -18.43
CA GLN A 125 -4.32 2.83 -19.28
C GLN A 125 -4.44 3.29 -20.73
N GLU A 126 -5.66 3.45 -21.24
CA GLU A 126 -5.97 3.77 -22.63
C GLU A 126 -6.16 5.29 -22.89
N HIS A 127 -6.28 6.10 -21.82
CA HIS A 127 -6.54 7.53 -21.90
C HIS A 127 -5.57 8.35 -21.05
N ASP A 128 -4.31 7.92 -20.94
CA ASP A 128 -3.27 8.73 -20.29
C ASP A 128 -3.05 10.02 -21.11
N PRO A 129 -3.00 11.21 -20.48
CA PRO A 129 -2.90 12.49 -21.20
C PRO A 129 -1.58 12.68 -21.96
N ALA A 130 -0.57 11.83 -21.74
CA ALA A 130 0.77 12.02 -22.32
C ALA A 130 1.37 10.77 -22.98
N TYR A 131 0.86 9.56 -22.68
CA TYR A 131 1.48 8.31 -23.13
C TYR A 131 0.44 7.29 -23.59
N ASP A 132 0.75 6.63 -24.70
CA ASP A 132 0.00 5.48 -25.26
C ASP A 132 0.91 4.25 -25.30
N ASP A 133 1.43 3.85 -24.13
CA ASP A 133 2.38 2.74 -24.02
C ASP A 133 1.95 1.63 -23.05
N GLY A 134 0.74 1.72 -22.51
CA GLY A 134 0.13 0.74 -21.64
C GLY A 134 0.46 0.90 -20.16
N ARG A 135 1.04 2.06 -19.77
CA ARG A 135 1.30 2.37 -18.35
C ARG A 135 0.05 2.80 -17.60
N LEU A 136 0.15 2.72 -16.27
CA LEU A 136 -0.72 3.43 -15.33
C LEU A 136 0.13 4.41 -14.53
N ARG A 137 -0.45 5.54 -14.15
CA ARG A 137 0.21 6.49 -13.24
C ARG A 137 0.09 6.02 -11.80
N GLN A 138 0.91 6.58 -10.93
CA GLN A 138 0.90 6.28 -9.51
C GLN A 138 -0.44 6.62 -8.86
N ALA A 139 -1.06 7.75 -9.25
CA ALA A 139 -2.35 8.17 -8.72
C ALA A 139 -3.17 8.97 -9.73
N TYR A 140 -4.48 9.00 -9.47
CA TYR A 140 -5.50 9.77 -10.21
C TYR A 140 -6.33 10.57 -9.23
N ASN A 141 -7.00 11.65 -9.72
CA ASN A 141 -8.05 12.33 -8.98
C ASN A 141 -9.40 11.71 -9.35
N VAL A 142 -10.30 11.57 -8.39
CA VAL A 142 -11.59 10.90 -8.60
C VAL A 142 -12.80 11.78 -8.32
N GLY A 143 -12.58 13.02 -7.91
CA GLY A 143 -13.63 14.00 -7.65
C GLY A 143 -13.10 15.42 -7.63
N PRO A 144 -13.99 16.41 -7.63
CA PRO A 144 -13.60 17.80 -7.55
C PRO A 144 -12.98 18.12 -6.18
N TYR A 145 -12.09 19.10 -6.19
CA TYR A 145 -11.49 19.65 -4.97
C TYR A 145 -11.10 21.11 -5.19
N VAL A 146 -10.79 21.81 -4.10
CA VAL A 146 -10.18 23.13 -4.15
C VAL A 146 -8.75 23.01 -3.66
N TYR A 147 -7.79 23.41 -4.47
CA TYR A 147 -6.39 23.35 -4.11
C TYR A 147 -6.05 24.38 -3.01
N TYR A 148 -4.89 24.28 -2.36
CA TYR A 148 -4.48 25.16 -1.25
C TYR A 148 -4.38 26.64 -1.61
N ASP A 149 -4.18 26.96 -2.89
CA ASP A 149 -4.18 28.35 -3.42
C ASP A 149 -5.58 28.88 -3.70
N GLY A 150 -6.64 28.10 -3.41
CA GLY A 150 -8.03 28.45 -3.65
C GLY A 150 -8.53 28.17 -5.08
N VAL A 151 -7.69 27.58 -5.94
CA VAL A 151 -8.09 27.28 -7.33
C VAL A 151 -8.95 26.01 -7.37
N PRO A 152 -10.21 26.09 -7.88
CA PRO A 152 -11.06 24.93 -8.04
C PRO A 152 -10.53 23.96 -9.10
N GLN A 153 -10.60 22.67 -8.79
CA GLN A 153 -10.33 21.55 -9.69
C GLN A 153 -11.65 20.78 -9.85
N PRO A 154 -12.44 21.06 -10.90
CA PRO A 154 -13.82 20.57 -10.99
C PRO A 154 -13.94 19.16 -11.54
N ASP A 155 -12.88 18.64 -12.20
CA ASP A 155 -12.94 17.35 -12.89
C ASP A 155 -13.00 16.17 -11.93
N GLY A 156 -13.75 15.14 -12.32
CA GLY A 156 -13.68 13.82 -11.72
C GLY A 156 -12.55 12.97 -12.29
N PHE A 157 -12.72 11.66 -12.29
CA PHE A 157 -11.72 10.72 -12.82
C PHE A 157 -11.53 10.87 -14.35
N VAL A 158 -12.58 11.13 -15.09
CA VAL A 158 -12.55 11.47 -16.51
C VAL A 158 -12.62 12.98 -16.66
N ARG A 159 -11.63 13.56 -17.32
CA ARG A 159 -11.58 15.00 -17.60
C ARG A 159 -12.50 15.37 -18.76
N ALA A 160 -12.78 16.66 -18.91
CA ALA A 160 -13.63 17.16 -19.99
C ALA A 160 -13.07 16.85 -21.40
N ASP A 161 -11.76 16.69 -21.54
CA ASP A 161 -11.08 16.30 -22.79
C ASP A 161 -11.07 14.77 -23.03
N GLY A 162 -11.68 13.98 -22.15
CA GLY A 162 -11.71 12.53 -22.22
C GLY A 162 -10.45 11.85 -21.71
N THR A 163 -9.46 12.55 -21.18
CA THR A 163 -8.27 11.92 -20.58
C THR A 163 -8.53 11.53 -19.13
N ALA A 164 -7.74 10.56 -18.62
CA ALA A 164 -7.74 10.23 -17.22
C ALA A 164 -7.10 11.36 -16.39
N ASN A 165 -7.73 11.71 -15.27
CA ASN A 165 -7.29 12.80 -14.40
C ASN A 165 -6.12 12.37 -13.51
N VAL A 166 -4.89 12.53 -14.00
CA VAL A 166 -3.66 12.16 -13.28
C VAL A 166 -3.47 13.04 -12.04
N GLY A 167 -3.09 12.42 -10.92
CA GLY A 167 -2.84 13.10 -9.63
C GLY A 167 -1.58 13.97 -9.64
N THR A 168 -1.66 15.16 -10.27
CA THR A 168 -0.51 16.05 -10.47
C THR A 168 -0.15 16.88 -9.26
N GLN A 169 -1.09 17.14 -8.36
CA GLN A 169 -0.97 18.08 -7.24
C GLN A 169 0.10 17.71 -6.20
N PHE A 170 0.48 16.44 -6.13
CA PHE A 170 1.52 15.94 -5.22
C PHE A 170 2.69 15.27 -5.94
N GLY A 171 2.80 15.46 -7.26
CA GLY A 171 3.87 14.85 -8.04
C GLY A 171 3.71 13.34 -8.30
N PHE A 172 2.52 12.77 -8.10
CA PHE A 172 2.23 11.35 -8.34
C PHE A 172 2.08 11.00 -9.83
N THR A 173 2.83 11.67 -10.67
CA THR A 173 2.76 11.56 -12.13
C THR A 173 3.70 10.50 -12.71
N GLY A 174 4.55 9.90 -11.89
CA GLY A 174 5.41 8.78 -12.27
C GLY A 174 4.65 7.48 -12.47
N THR A 175 5.40 6.43 -12.84
CA THR A 175 4.89 5.06 -12.97
C THR A 175 5.83 4.12 -12.23
N ALA A 176 5.38 3.55 -11.13
CA ALA A 176 6.15 2.58 -10.37
C ALA A 176 5.80 1.14 -10.81
N VAL A 177 6.82 0.30 -10.95
CA VAL A 177 6.66 -1.11 -11.32
C VAL A 177 5.77 -1.85 -10.31
N GLY A 178 5.84 -1.52 -9.00
CA GLY A 178 4.98 -2.10 -7.99
C GLY A 178 3.50 -1.76 -8.19
N ASP A 179 3.16 -0.48 -8.44
CA ASP A 179 1.77 -0.07 -8.70
C ASP A 179 1.22 -0.77 -9.95
N MET A 180 2.03 -0.83 -11.01
CA MET A 180 1.73 -1.56 -12.23
C MET A 180 1.51 -3.05 -11.96
N ALA A 181 2.38 -3.68 -11.18
CA ALA A 181 2.27 -5.10 -10.85
C ALA A 181 0.97 -5.40 -10.10
N TRP A 182 0.61 -4.58 -9.11
CA TRP A 182 -0.65 -4.75 -8.36
C TRP A 182 -1.88 -4.56 -9.25
N ALA A 183 -1.88 -3.56 -10.13
CA ALA A 183 -2.96 -3.39 -11.12
C ALA A 183 -3.06 -4.62 -12.05
N GLY A 184 -1.94 -5.15 -12.53
CA GLY A 184 -1.89 -6.38 -13.31
C GLY A 184 -2.39 -7.62 -12.57
N ILE A 185 -2.05 -7.75 -11.27
CA ILE A 185 -2.56 -8.80 -10.38
C ILE A 185 -4.09 -8.71 -10.24
N ALA A 186 -4.63 -7.51 -10.03
CA ALA A 186 -6.07 -7.28 -9.92
C ALA A 186 -6.80 -7.59 -11.24
N LEU A 187 -6.31 -7.08 -12.36
CA LEU A 187 -6.87 -7.34 -13.68
C LEU A 187 -6.80 -8.84 -14.06
N SER A 188 -5.69 -9.51 -13.75
CA SER A 188 -5.59 -10.97 -13.95
C SER A 188 -6.57 -11.77 -13.08
N ALA A 189 -6.85 -11.31 -11.86
CA ALA A 189 -7.87 -11.91 -11.01
C ALA A 189 -9.29 -11.72 -11.58
N LEU A 190 -9.59 -10.52 -12.11
CA LEU A 190 -10.82 -10.23 -12.84
C LEU A 190 -10.96 -11.10 -14.09
N ALA A 191 -9.91 -11.22 -14.90
CA ALA A 191 -9.93 -12.07 -16.08
C ALA A 191 -10.30 -13.52 -15.73
N ARG A 192 -9.67 -14.07 -14.69
CA ARG A 192 -9.98 -15.43 -14.20
C ARG A 192 -11.39 -15.56 -13.66
N ARG A 193 -11.88 -14.54 -12.94
CA ARG A 193 -13.19 -14.59 -12.28
C ARG A 193 -14.37 -14.38 -13.22
N THR A 194 -14.17 -13.56 -14.27
CA THR A 194 -15.23 -13.14 -15.20
C THR A 194 -15.16 -13.81 -16.56
N GLY A 195 -13.98 -14.31 -16.97
CA GLY A 195 -13.73 -14.78 -18.33
C GLY A 195 -13.57 -13.64 -19.36
N ALA A 196 -13.67 -12.38 -18.95
CA ALA A 196 -13.64 -11.23 -19.86
C ALA A 196 -12.22 -10.94 -20.34
N ARG A 197 -12.01 -11.07 -21.65
CA ARG A 197 -10.68 -10.95 -22.31
C ARG A 197 -10.03 -9.58 -22.13
N ARG A 198 -10.81 -8.49 -22.00
CA ARG A 198 -10.28 -7.13 -21.83
C ARG A 198 -9.37 -7.00 -20.62
N PHE A 199 -9.69 -7.66 -19.50
CA PHE A 199 -8.88 -7.63 -18.29
C PHE A 199 -7.53 -8.34 -18.48
N LEU A 200 -7.53 -9.50 -19.18
CA LEU A 200 -6.29 -10.18 -19.48
C LEU A 200 -5.41 -9.37 -20.46
N ALA A 201 -6.01 -8.77 -21.48
CA ALA A 201 -5.29 -7.94 -22.44
C ALA A 201 -4.61 -6.75 -21.76
N ALA A 202 -5.33 -6.06 -20.85
CA ALA A 202 -4.77 -4.95 -20.07
C ALA A 202 -3.64 -5.41 -19.14
N ALA A 203 -3.79 -6.54 -18.44
CA ALA A 203 -2.74 -7.10 -17.58
C ALA A 203 -1.48 -7.50 -18.42
N VAL A 204 -1.66 -8.01 -19.61
CA VAL A 204 -0.55 -8.30 -20.56
C VAL A 204 0.17 -7.01 -20.95
N ARG A 205 -0.56 -5.95 -21.34
CA ARG A 205 0.05 -4.64 -21.66
C ARG A 205 0.89 -4.09 -20.48
N ILE A 206 0.40 -4.24 -19.25
CA ILE A 206 1.16 -3.91 -18.04
C ILE A 206 2.47 -4.71 -17.96
N GLY A 207 2.40 -6.02 -18.13
CA GLY A 207 3.57 -6.90 -18.07
C GLY A 207 4.60 -6.57 -19.15
N GLU A 208 4.15 -6.24 -20.36
CA GLU A 208 5.02 -5.83 -21.47
C GLU A 208 5.66 -4.46 -21.21
N TRP A 209 4.93 -3.51 -20.64
CA TRP A 209 5.51 -2.22 -20.24
C TRP A 209 6.61 -2.41 -19.20
N ILE A 210 6.37 -3.24 -18.18
CA ILE A 210 7.34 -3.55 -17.13
C ILE A 210 8.61 -4.19 -17.72
N GLU A 211 8.47 -5.13 -18.65
CA GLU A 211 9.61 -5.76 -19.31
C GLU A 211 10.44 -4.74 -20.11
N ARG A 212 9.80 -3.87 -20.90
CA ARG A 212 10.49 -2.86 -21.70
C ARG A 212 11.19 -1.80 -20.87
N THR A 213 10.56 -1.39 -19.76
CA THR A 213 10.99 -0.21 -18.99
C THR A 213 11.82 -0.57 -17.77
N GLY A 214 11.39 -1.62 -17.05
CA GLY A 214 11.95 -1.99 -15.74
C GLY A 214 13.07 -3.02 -15.79
N ARG A 215 13.13 -3.89 -16.82
CA ARG A 215 14.17 -4.92 -16.91
C ARG A 215 15.57 -4.32 -16.82
N THR A 216 16.42 -4.96 -16.01
CA THR A 216 17.82 -4.59 -15.89
C THR A 216 18.72 -5.84 -16.03
N ASP A 217 19.89 -5.64 -16.66
CA ASP A 217 20.95 -6.65 -16.78
C ASP A 217 22.13 -6.34 -15.84
N GLU A 218 21.96 -5.45 -14.87
CA GLU A 218 22.90 -5.21 -13.78
C GLU A 218 23.16 -6.48 -12.96
N PRO A 219 24.28 -6.59 -12.23
CA PRO A 219 24.71 -7.84 -11.60
C PRO A 219 23.69 -8.52 -10.68
N LEU A 220 22.85 -7.75 -10.00
CA LEU A 220 21.79 -8.28 -9.14
C LEU A 220 20.51 -8.64 -9.91
N GLY A 221 20.37 -8.18 -11.17
CA GLY A 221 19.22 -8.46 -12.02
C GLY A 221 17.90 -7.88 -11.54
N GLY A 222 16.80 -8.56 -11.90
CA GLY A 222 15.45 -8.14 -11.52
C GLY A 222 14.88 -7.03 -12.41
N TYR A 223 14.01 -6.21 -11.82
CA TYR A 223 13.30 -5.09 -12.46
C TYR A 223 13.43 -3.83 -11.61
N LYS A 224 13.86 -2.74 -12.25
CA LYS A 224 13.97 -1.42 -11.62
C LYS A 224 12.61 -0.85 -11.22
N PHE A 225 12.64 0.18 -10.40
CA PHE A 225 11.46 0.79 -9.78
C PHE A 225 10.44 1.35 -10.79
N GLY A 226 10.89 1.85 -11.93
CA GLY A 226 10.06 2.47 -12.96
C GLY A 226 10.59 3.82 -13.43
N VAL A 227 9.68 4.78 -13.63
CA VAL A 227 10.02 6.13 -14.10
C VAL A 227 9.40 7.19 -13.20
N ASN A 228 10.09 8.35 -13.09
CA ASN A 228 9.55 9.54 -12.42
C ASN A 228 8.53 10.29 -13.31
N GLY A 229 8.01 11.41 -12.82
CA GLY A 229 7.05 12.25 -13.56
C GLY A 229 7.59 12.85 -14.87
N ALA A 230 8.90 13.00 -14.99
CA ALA A 230 9.60 13.42 -16.20
C ALA A 230 9.94 12.25 -17.15
N ASN A 231 9.43 11.06 -16.87
CA ASN A 231 9.71 9.82 -17.63
C ASN A 231 11.18 9.36 -17.59
N GLU A 232 11.93 9.76 -16.59
CA GLU A 232 13.30 9.32 -16.37
C GLU A 232 13.33 8.02 -15.59
N LYS A 233 14.13 7.05 -16.03
CA LYS A 233 14.27 5.76 -15.33
C LYS A 233 14.89 5.95 -13.96
N LEU A 234 14.27 5.34 -12.95
CA LEU A 234 14.77 5.34 -11.58
C LEU A 234 15.81 4.20 -11.40
N PRO A 235 16.97 4.48 -10.79
CA PRO A 235 18.09 3.53 -10.80
C PRO A 235 17.93 2.36 -9.84
N PHE A 236 17.09 2.50 -8.82
CA PHE A 236 16.96 1.52 -7.75
C PHE A 236 16.05 0.35 -8.10
N THR A 237 16.23 -0.77 -7.38
CA THR A 237 15.48 -2.00 -7.53
C THR A 237 14.89 -2.40 -6.18
N SER A 238 13.58 -2.61 -6.11
CA SER A 238 12.86 -2.98 -4.88
C SER A 238 12.61 -4.47 -4.79
N THR A 239 12.86 -5.06 -3.62
CA THR A 239 12.47 -6.44 -3.32
C THR A 239 10.96 -6.61 -3.33
N GLU A 240 10.24 -5.63 -2.77
CA GLU A 240 8.79 -5.55 -2.78
C GLU A 240 8.24 -5.63 -4.20
N HIS A 241 8.66 -4.72 -5.11
CA HIS A 241 8.19 -4.71 -6.49
C HIS A 241 8.52 -6.00 -7.26
N ASN A 242 9.69 -6.57 -7.04
CA ASN A 242 10.05 -7.83 -7.69
C ASN A 242 9.24 -9.00 -7.12
N THR A 243 8.83 -8.97 -5.85
CA THR A 243 7.89 -9.94 -5.27
C THR A 243 6.52 -9.86 -5.93
N ASP A 244 6.02 -8.65 -6.18
CA ASP A 244 4.77 -8.43 -6.92
C ASP A 244 4.83 -9.02 -8.33
N LEU A 245 5.99 -8.86 -9.00
CA LEU A 245 6.22 -9.42 -10.33
C LEU A 245 6.28 -10.94 -10.36
N VAL A 246 6.77 -11.58 -9.29
CA VAL A 246 6.69 -13.04 -9.16
C VAL A 246 5.24 -13.50 -9.24
N CYS A 247 4.32 -12.79 -8.57
CA CYS A 247 2.89 -13.07 -8.63
C CYS A 247 2.30 -12.75 -10.01
N LEU A 248 2.47 -11.52 -10.51
CA LEU A 248 1.90 -11.08 -11.78
C LEU A 248 2.32 -11.98 -12.94
N PHE A 249 3.63 -12.19 -13.13
CA PHE A 249 4.14 -12.99 -14.24
C PHE A 249 3.73 -14.46 -14.12
N GLY A 250 3.64 -15.00 -12.90
CA GLY A 250 3.10 -16.34 -12.68
C GLY A 250 1.64 -16.47 -13.10
N ARG A 251 0.81 -15.46 -12.84
CA ARG A 251 -0.58 -15.41 -13.29
C ARG A 251 -0.70 -15.27 -14.80
N LEU A 252 0.08 -14.38 -15.41
CA LEU A 252 0.10 -14.20 -16.87
C LEU A 252 0.52 -15.49 -17.57
N ALA A 253 1.55 -16.18 -17.07
CA ALA A 253 1.98 -17.47 -17.60
C ALA A 253 0.85 -18.52 -17.63
N ARG A 254 0.08 -18.60 -16.53
CA ARG A 254 -1.04 -19.56 -16.45
C ARG A 254 -2.24 -19.16 -17.32
N LEU A 255 -2.53 -17.87 -17.43
CA LEU A 255 -3.70 -17.38 -18.17
C LEU A 255 -3.49 -17.32 -19.67
N THR A 256 -2.26 -17.03 -20.12
CA THR A 256 -1.90 -16.94 -21.54
C THR A 256 -1.36 -18.24 -22.12
N GLY A 257 -0.76 -19.11 -21.28
CA GLY A 257 0.01 -20.27 -21.72
C GLY A 257 1.39 -19.93 -22.30
N ASP A 258 1.76 -18.65 -22.39
CA ASP A 258 3.04 -18.23 -22.95
C ASP A 258 4.19 -18.40 -21.95
N ARG A 259 5.22 -19.15 -22.40
CA ARG A 259 6.40 -19.49 -21.60
C ARG A 259 7.28 -18.27 -21.27
N VAL A 260 7.19 -17.19 -22.01
CA VAL A 260 7.97 -15.97 -21.77
C VAL A 260 7.71 -15.41 -20.37
N TRP A 261 6.48 -15.53 -19.89
CA TRP A 261 6.11 -15.06 -18.56
C TRP A 261 6.77 -15.86 -17.43
N TRP A 262 7.00 -17.16 -17.62
CA TRP A 262 7.79 -17.95 -16.66
C TRP A 262 9.24 -17.51 -16.60
N GLN A 263 9.84 -17.12 -17.73
CA GLN A 263 11.22 -16.60 -17.77
C GLN A 263 11.30 -15.24 -17.04
N ARG A 264 10.34 -14.35 -17.29
CA ARG A 264 10.23 -13.05 -16.61
C ARG A 264 10.02 -13.22 -15.10
N ARG A 265 9.13 -14.15 -14.70
CA ARG A 265 8.94 -14.54 -13.30
C ARG A 265 10.24 -15.01 -12.68
N ALA A 266 10.96 -15.90 -13.32
CA ALA A 266 12.22 -16.45 -12.80
C ALA A 266 13.28 -15.36 -12.56
N ARG A 267 13.32 -14.33 -13.44
CA ARG A 267 14.20 -13.16 -13.26
C ARG A 267 13.84 -12.37 -12.00
N ALA A 268 12.58 -12.04 -11.79
CA ALA A 268 12.13 -11.35 -10.60
C ALA A 268 12.39 -12.17 -9.33
N GLU A 269 12.07 -13.45 -9.36
CA GLU A 269 12.29 -14.40 -8.27
C GLU A 269 13.77 -14.56 -7.88
N ALA A 270 14.66 -14.56 -8.87
CA ALA A 270 16.11 -14.63 -8.65
C ALA A 270 16.61 -13.41 -7.86
N PHE A 271 16.14 -12.20 -8.23
CA PHE A 271 16.45 -10.98 -7.48
C PHE A 271 15.94 -11.07 -6.04
N VAL A 272 14.67 -11.43 -5.82
CA VAL A 272 14.08 -11.57 -4.48
C VAL A 272 14.88 -12.54 -3.64
N LYS A 273 15.24 -13.71 -4.18
CA LYS A 273 16.06 -14.70 -3.48
C LYS A 273 17.46 -14.20 -3.15
N GLY A 274 18.04 -13.33 -3.99
CA GLY A 274 19.31 -12.66 -3.75
C GLY A 274 19.28 -11.68 -2.58
N MET A 275 18.11 -11.16 -2.21
CA MET A 275 17.94 -10.26 -1.06
C MET A 275 17.78 -11.01 0.27
N TRP A 276 17.74 -12.34 0.28
CA TRP A 276 17.61 -13.12 1.50
C TRP A 276 18.86 -13.08 2.36
N GLN A 277 18.71 -12.68 3.61
CA GLN A 277 19.73 -12.73 4.65
C GLN A 277 19.37 -13.84 5.63
N PRO A 278 20.08 -14.97 5.64
CA PRO A 278 19.86 -16.00 6.64
C PRO A 278 20.28 -15.49 8.01
N GLY A 279 19.40 -15.62 9.00
CA GLY A 279 19.69 -15.21 10.39
C GLY A 279 20.76 -16.11 11.01
N ARG A 280 21.57 -15.52 11.89
CA ARG A 280 22.46 -16.29 12.79
C ARG A 280 21.68 -16.60 14.07
N GLY A 281 21.22 -17.86 14.22
CA GLY A 281 20.42 -18.32 15.39
C GLY A 281 18.90 -18.16 15.21
N ALA A 282 18.13 -18.54 16.24
CA ALA A 282 16.69 -18.30 16.24
C ALA A 282 16.38 -16.83 16.59
N PRO A 283 15.39 -16.22 15.98
CA PRO A 283 14.49 -16.76 14.99
C PRO A 283 14.67 -16.13 13.60
N GLY A 284 15.34 -16.80 12.70
CA GLY A 284 15.11 -16.66 11.30
C GLY A 284 15.83 -15.54 10.56
N GLY A 285 15.82 -15.65 9.23
CA GLY A 285 16.32 -14.67 8.30
C GLY A 285 15.27 -13.61 7.93
N PHE A 286 15.70 -12.67 7.10
CA PHE A 286 14.86 -11.60 6.58
C PHE A 286 15.31 -11.21 5.16
N PHE A 287 14.50 -10.42 4.47
CA PHE A 287 14.84 -9.87 3.17
C PHE A 287 15.26 -8.41 3.29
N TYR A 288 16.35 -8.05 2.60
CA TYR A 288 16.73 -6.66 2.41
C TYR A 288 15.74 -5.94 1.50
N THR A 289 15.68 -4.62 1.64
CA THR A 289 14.77 -3.73 0.90
C THR A 289 15.00 -3.72 -0.61
N GLY A 290 16.23 -3.99 -1.07
CA GLY A 290 16.63 -3.93 -2.46
C GLY A 290 17.95 -3.22 -2.68
N THR A 291 18.03 -2.38 -3.71
CA THR A 291 19.23 -1.60 -4.05
C THR A 291 18.86 -0.14 -4.31
N ASN A 292 19.80 0.79 -4.10
CA ASN A 292 19.62 2.21 -4.46
C ASN A 292 20.16 2.54 -5.85
N ASP A 293 21.14 1.77 -6.31
CA ASP A 293 21.92 1.99 -7.53
C ASP A 293 21.82 0.83 -8.53
N GLY A 294 21.08 -0.24 -8.19
CA GLY A 294 20.95 -1.46 -8.98
C GLY A 294 22.07 -2.48 -8.73
N VAL A 295 23.12 -2.16 -7.99
CA VAL A 295 24.29 -3.03 -7.78
C VAL A 295 24.61 -3.31 -6.31
N THR A 296 24.37 -2.35 -5.43
CA THR A 296 24.70 -2.45 -3.99
C THR A 296 23.45 -2.75 -3.17
N VAL A 297 23.47 -3.86 -2.43
CA VAL A 297 22.34 -4.24 -1.55
C VAL A 297 22.15 -3.18 -0.48
N ASN A 298 20.97 -2.63 -0.42
CA ASN A 298 20.55 -1.71 0.62
C ASN A 298 20.12 -2.49 1.87
N ARG A 299 20.88 -2.33 2.95
CA ARG A 299 20.74 -3.13 4.17
C ARG A 299 19.85 -2.50 5.23
N SER A 300 19.37 -1.30 5.04
CA SER A 300 18.53 -0.56 5.98
C SER A 300 17.82 0.61 5.29
N PRO A 301 16.55 0.90 5.63
CA PRO A 301 15.66 0.18 6.57
C PRO A 301 15.22 -1.20 6.05
N ILE A 302 14.72 -2.06 6.95
CA ILE A 302 14.10 -3.35 6.60
C ILE A 302 12.58 -3.20 6.76
N PRO A 303 11.81 -3.19 5.67
CA PRO A 303 10.36 -3.01 5.73
C PRO A 303 9.61 -4.32 6.00
N GLU A 304 8.41 -4.19 6.54
CA GLU A 304 7.52 -5.31 6.91
C GLU A 304 6.97 -6.05 5.68
N ASP A 305 6.45 -5.30 4.71
CA ASP A 305 5.82 -5.83 3.51
C ASP A 305 6.73 -6.78 2.73
N THR A 306 8.00 -6.44 2.63
CA THR A 306 9.02 -7.31 2.02
C THR A 306 9.08 -8.69 2.69
N GLN A 307 8.84 -8.78 4.01
CA GLN A 307 8.89 -10.05 4.75
C GLN A 307 7.65 -10.91 4.51
N THR A 308 6.49 -10.31 4.63
CA THR A 308 5.19 -10.98 4.54
C THR A 308 4.79 -11.28 3.11
N TRP A 309 4.97 -10.33 2.19
CA TRP A 309 4.60 -10.53 0.78
C TRP A 309 5.48 -11.57 0.09
N THR A 310 6.78 -11.60 0.43
CA THR A 310 7.67 -12.62 -0.14
C THR A 310 7.21 -14.02 0.28
N HIS A 311 6.79 -14.22 1.54
CA HIS A 311 6.21 -15.49 1.96
C HIS A 311 4.92 -15.81 1.17
N LEU A 312 3.98 -14.85 1.10
CA LEU A 312 2.69 -15.03 0.42
C LEU A 312 2.84 -15.34 -1.09
N ALA A 313 3.89 -14.82 -1.73
CA ALA A 313 4.14 -14.99 -3.17
C ALA A 313 4.97 -16.22 -3.52
N LEU A 314 6.00 -16.56 -2.72
CA LEU A 314 6.93 -17.66 -3.02
C LEU A 314 6.45 -19.02 -2.49
N ASP A 315 5.63 -19.04 -1.43
CA ASP A 315 5.12 -20.25 -0.77
C ASP A 315 6.26 -21.26 -0.47
N SER A 316 7.30 -20.78 0.24
CA SER A 316 8.52 -21.56 0.48
C SER A 316 8.89 -21.59 1.95
N ASP A 317 9.00 -22.79 2.51
CA ASP A 317 9.41 -23.03 3.91
C ASP A 317 10.77 -22.40 4.24
N ARG A 318 11.68 -22.35 3.25
CA ARG A 318 13.01 -21.74 3.40
C ARG A 318 12.91 -20.30 3.86
N TYR A 319 11.94 -19.54 3.35
CA TYR A 319 11.77 -18.11 3.57
C TYR A 319 10.70 -17.78 4.62
N ALA A 320 9.93 -18.77 5.06
CA ALA A 320 8.86 -18.61 6.05
C ALA A 320 9.34 -18.02 7.40
N ARG A 321 10.65 -18.10 7.67
CA ARG A 321 11.27 -17.50 8.87
C ARG A 321 11.27 -15.98 8.86
N SER A 322 11.09 -15.31 7.69
CA SER A 322 10.93 -13.86 7.61
C SER A 322 9.73 -13.39 8.44
N LEU A 323 8.68 -14.22 8.55
CA LEU A 323 7.50 -13.90 9.36
C LEU A 323 7.82 -13.86 10.85
N ASP A 324 8.70 -14.75 11.33
CA ASP A 324 9.13 -14.75 12.74
C ASP A 324 10.00 -13.53 13.04
N TRP A 325 10.83 -13.13 12.08
CA TRP A 325 11.61 -11.90 12.16
C TRP A 325 10.69 -10.67 12.24
N ALA A 326 9.76 -10.50 11.30
CA ALA A 326 8.81 -9.38 11.28
C ALA A 326 7.98 -9.32 12.56
N ALA A 327 7.42 -10.46 12.98
CA ALA A 327 6.59 -10.58 14.17
C ALA A 327 7.33 -10.31 15.50
N ARG A 328 8.65 -10.31 15.52
CA ARG A 328 9.47 -10.01 16.68
C ARG A 328 10.13 -8.65 16.59
N GLU A 329 10.82 -8.38 15.47
CA GLU A 329 11.66 -7.19 15.35
C GLU A 329 10.85 -5.92 15.04
N LEU A 330 9.67 -6.05 14.43
CA LEU A 330 8.80 -4.93 14.10
C LEU A 330 7.57 -4.84 15.02
N ALA A 331 7.48 -5.70 16.03
CA ALA A 331 6.35 -5.69 16.97
C ALA A 331 6.31 -4.39 17.79
N VAL A 332 5.14 -3.77 17.84
CA VAL A 332 4.88 -2.55 18.60
C VAL A 332 3.54 -2.63 19.31
N GLN A 333 3.42 -1.83 20.38
CA GLN A 333 2.16 -1.59 21.08
C GLN A 333 2.00 -0.09 21.34
N ASP A 334 0.91 0.48 20.83
CA ASP A 334 0.56 1.88 20.99
C ASP A 334 -0.58 2.06 21.98
N HIS A 335 -0.46 3.05 22.85
CA HIS A 335 -1.45 3.46 23.85
C HIS A 335 -1.19 4.92 24.27
N ALA A 336 -2.15 5.55 24.94
CA ALA A 336 -2.13 6.98 25.20
C ALA A 336 -0.88 7.51 25.94
N GLU A 337 -0.20 6.67 26.72
CA GLU A 337 1.01 7.06 27.48
C GLU A 337 2.29 7.03 26.62
N ARG A 338 2.22 6.54 25.37
CA ARG A 338 3.36 6.59 24.44
C ARG A 338 3.55 8.01 23.93
N ARG A 339 4.81 8.38 23.73
CA ARG A 339 5.16 9.69 23.19
C ARG A 339 4.54 9.90 21.81
N ASN A 340 3.96 11.05 21.57
CA ASN A 340 3.25 11.41 20.34
C ASN A 340 2.10 10.46 19.95
N SER A 341 1.63 9.63 20.88
CA SER A 341 0.46 8.80 20.64
C SER A 341 -0.80 9.64 20.52
N THR A 342 -1.64 9.28 19.55
CA THR A 342 -3.00 9.83 19.36
C THR A 342 -4.09 8.86 19.78
N VAL A 343 -3.69 7.73 20.36
CA VAL A 343 -4.61 6.69 20.85
C VAL A 343 -5.37 7.24 22.07
N PRO A 344 -6.70 7.14 22.11
CA PRO A 344 -7.50 7.57 23.25
C PRO A 344 -7.15 6.82 24.54
N VAL A 345 -7.26 7.51 25.68
CA VAL A 345 -7.03 6.92 27.01
C VAL A 345 -7.90 5.68 27.20
N GLY A 346 -7.32 4.62 27.75
CA GLY A 346 -7.97 3.33 27.97
C GLY A 346 -8.01 2.41 26.73
N GLN A 347 -7.47 2.85 25.59
CA GLN A 347 -7.31 2.03 24.40
C GLN A 347 -5.85 1.62 24.20
N SER A 348 -5.65 0.47 23.57
CA SER A 348 -4.34 -0.05 23.20
C SER A 348 -4.43 -0.89 21.94
N TYR A 349 -3.44 -0.74 21.06
CA TYR A 349 -3.34 -1.47 19.80
C TYR A 349 -2.00 -2.18 19.71
N GLU A 350 -2.02 -3.47 19.35
CA GLU A 350 -0.82 -4.25 19.10
C GLU A 350 -0.73 -4.60 17.60
N GLY A 351 0.48 -4.65 17.07
CA GLY A 351 0.74 -5.00 15.69
C GLY A 351 2.21 -4.87 15.33
N VAL A 352 2.47 -4.50 14.09
CA VAL A 352 3.80 -4.20 13.59
C VAL A 352 3.89 -2.76 13.10
N THR A 353 5.08 -2.19 13.20
CA THR A 353 5.40 -0.91 12.54
C THR A 353 5.88 -1.14 11.11
N PHE A 354 6.08 -0.06 10.33
CA PHE A 354 6.39 -0.17 8.90
C PHE A 354 7.77 -0.77 8.64
N SER A 355 8.80 -0.32 9.35
CA SER A 355 10.17 -0.76 9.10
C SER A 355 11.04 -0.73 10.36
N SER A 356 12.24 -1.27 10.25
CA SER A 356 13.25 -1.15 11.32
C SER A 356 13.64 0.30 11.64
N ALA A 357 13.52 1.23 10.69
CA ALA A 357 13.78 2.65 10.93
C ALA A 357 12.63 3.34 11.68
N SER A 358 11.40 2.87 11.54
CA SER A 358 10.24 3.39 12.30
C SER A 358 10.48 3.33 13.80
N LEU A 359 11.13 2.26 14.27
CA LEU A 359 11.50 2.06 15.68
C LEU A 359 12.56 3.06 16.19
N LEU A 360 13.24 3.72 15.27
CA LEU A 360 14.33 4.68 15.53
C LEU A 360 13.94 6.10 15.15
N ALA A 361 12.68 6.35 14.77
CA ALA A 361 12.21 7.65 14.33
C ALA A 361 12.51 8.76 15.34
N ASN A 362 12.79 9.95 14.86
CA ASN A 362 13.03 11.11 15.73
C ASN A 362 11.69 11.67 16.24
N GLU A 363 11.31 11.32 17.45
CA GLU A 363 10.07 11.77 18.08
C GLU A 363 10.08 13.26 18.48
N ASP A 364 11.20 13.96 18.29
CA ASP A 364 11.33 15.40 18.60
C ASP A 364 11.14 16.28 17.36
N ALA A 365 11.23 15.72 16.15
CA ALA A 365 11.08 16.43 14.89
C ALA A 365 9.87 15.91 14.09
N PRO A 366 9.19 16.75 13.28
CA PRO A 366 8.16 16.29 12.38
C PRO A 366 8.72 15.36 11.31
N ILE A 367 7.88 14.45 10.78
CA ILE A 367 8.24 13.52 9.70
C ILE A 367 8.60 14.28 8.43
N ALA A 368 7.82 15.32 8.13
CA ALA A 368 8.09 16.31 7.10
C ALA A 368 7.56 17.66 7.56
N GLU A 369 7.88 18.73 6.82
CA GLU A 369 7.40 20.07 7.11
C GLU A 369 5.86 20.06 7.26
N PHE A 370 5.35 20.71 8.33
CA PHE A 370 3.93 20.78 8.70
C PHE A 370 3.27 19.45 9.08
N GLN A 371 4.02 18.35 9.20
CA GLN A 371 3.48 17.08 9.64
C GLN A 371 3.70 16.85 11.15
N PRO A 372 2.89 16.00 11.80
CA PRO A 372 3.07 15.69 13.20
C PRO A 372 4.37 14.92 13.47
N LYS A 373 4.84 15.01 14.70
CA LYS A 373 5.98 14.22 15.17
C LYS A 373 5.59 12.74 15.25
N PRO A 374 6.49 11.82 14.86
CA PRO A 374 6.19 10.39 14.86
C PRO A 374 6.13 9.80 16.27
N ASN A 375 5.39 8.71 16.38
CA ASN A 375 5.39 7.78 17.50
C ASN A 375 6.11 6.49 17.06
N ARG A 376 7.23 6.13 17.72
CA ARG A 376 7.98 4.88 17.44
C ARG A 376 7.16 3.62 17.67
N ASN A 377 6.11 3.70 18.48
CA ASN A 377 5.20 2.60 18.79
C ASN A 377 3.95 2.59 17.91
N GLY A 378 3.86 3.49 16.93
CA GLY A 378 2.75 3.55 16.00
C GLY A 378 2.55 2.21 15.27
N VAL A 379 1.33 1.67 15.34
CA VAL A 379 0.96 0.43 14.66
C VAL A 379 0.60 0.75 13.22
N TRP A 380 1.27 0.12 12.26
CA TRP A 380 0.88 0.14 10.85
C TRP A 380 -0.17 -0.95 10.61
N PHE A 381 -1.42 -0.57 10.44
CA PHE A 381 -2.52 -1.54 10.38
C PHE A 381 -2.54 -2.35 9.09
N GLU A 382 -2.09 -1.79 7.96
CA GLU A 382 -1.93 -2.55 6.72
C GLU A 382 -0.91 -3.69 6.90
N GLY A 383 0.30 -3.39 7.38
CA GLY A 383 1.32 -4.41 7.66
C GLY A 383 0.90 -5.41 8.73
N THR A 384 0.13 -4.97 9.73
CA THR A 384 -0.45 -5.87 10.73
C THR A 384 -1.42 -6.86 10.09
N ALA A 385 -2.19 -6.44 9.06
CA ALA A 385 -3.05 -7.33 8.29
C ALA A 385 -2.24 -8.28 7.39
N HIS A 386 -1.15 -7.79 6.76
CA HIS A 386 -0.20 -8.63 6.01
C HIS A 386 0.31 -9.78 6.88
N LEU A 387 0.84 -9.44 8.06
CA LEU A 387 1.39 -10.45 8.99
C LEU A 387 0.32 -11.42 9.45
N ALA A 388 -0.89 -10.96 9.77
CA ALA A 388 -1.99 -11.83 10.19
C ALA A 388 -2.37 -12.83 9.09
N LEU A 389 -2.44 -12.38 7.82
CA LEU A 389 -2.71 -13.24 6.68
C LEU A 389 -1.57 -14.23 6.44
N ALA A 390 -0.33 -13.75 6.43
CA ALA A 390 0.86 -14.57 6.18
C ALA A 390 1.06 -15.67 7.25
N LEU A 391 0.81 -15.36 8.53
CA LEU A 391 0.81 -16.37 9.60
C LEU A 391 -0.27 -17.43 9.37
N ARG A 392 -1.48 -17.04 8.98
CA ARG A 392 -2.55 -17.99 8.65
C ARG A 392 -2.24 -18.83 7.42
N ASP A 393 -1.54 -18.26 6.44
CA ASP A 393 -1.12 -18.94 5.23
C ASP A 393 -0.03 -19.97 5.53
N ARG A 394 0.95 -19.63 6.38
CA ARG A 394 2.01 -20.54 6.87
C ARG A 394 1.46 -21.68 7.74
N GLY A 395 0.54 -21.39 8.62
CA GLY A 395 -0.14 -22.38 9.47
C GLY A 395 0.78 -23.13 10.47
N ALA A 396 1.91 -22.56 10.87
CA ALA A 396 2.80 -23.16 11.86
C ALA A 396 2.18 -23.13 13.28
N ARG A 397 2.74 -23.92 14.19
CA ARG A 397 2.24 -23.99 15.58
C ARG A 397 2.25 -22.61 16.24
N GLY A 398 1.07 -22.15 16.66
CA GLY A 398 0.88 -20.85 17.32
C GLY A 398 0.51 -19.69 16.38
N ASP A 399 0.64 -19.87 15.08
CA ASP A 399 0.34 -18.83 14.08
C ASP A 399 -1.11 -18.37 14.12
N GLU A 400 -2.05 -19.29 14.17
CA GLU A 400 -3.47 -18.93 14.25
C GLU A 400 -3.80 -18.12 15.52
N LYS A 401 -3.18 -18.45 16.67
CA LYS A 401 -3.36 -17.68 17.90
C LYS A 401 -2.81 -16.26 17.76
N ARG A 402 -1.63 -16.10 17.13
CA ARG A 402 -1.01 -14.80 16.88
C ARG A 402 -1.83 -14.00 15.89
N ALA A 403 -2.24 -14.59 14.77
CA ALA A 403 -3.08 -13.95 13.76
C ALA A 403 -4.41 -13.46 14.32
N ARG A 404 -5.08 -14.24 15.19
CA ARG A 404 -6.31 -13.80 15.85
C ARG A 404 -6.11 -12.57 16.73
N ARG A 405 -4.98 -12.46 17.45
CA ARG A 405 -4.69 -11.26 18.26
C ARG A 405 -4.50 -10.03 17.36
N LEU A 406 -3.73 -10.15 16.29
CA LEU A 406 -3.54 -9.07 15.33
C LEU A 406 -4.87 -8.64 14.69
N LEU A 407 -5.70 -9.58 14.27
CA LEU A 407 -7.02 -9.28 13.72
C LEU A 407 -7.97 -8.65 14.75
N ALA A 408 -7.89 -9.02 16.02
CA ALA A 408 -8.67 -8.37 17.07
C ALA A 408 -8.22 -6.93 17.33
N SER A 409 -6.93 -6.62 17.16
CA SER A 409 -6.41 -5.25 17.18
C SER A 409 -6.94 -4.42 16.02
N LEU A 410 -6.93 -4.98 14.79
CA LEU A 410 -7.50 -4.37 13.61
C LEU A 410 -9.01 -4.13 13.73
N GLU A 411 -9.76 -5.09 14.29
CA GLU A 411 -11.20 -4.97 14.53
C GLU A 411 -11.50 -3.84 15.52
N ARG A 412 -10.72 -3.72 16.61
CA ARG A 412 -10.83 -2.58 17.53
C ARG A 412 -10.52 -1.25 16.83
N ALA A 413 -9.50 -1.20 15.98
CA ALA A 413 -9.17 0.00 15.21
C ALA A 413 -10.32 0.38 14.25
N GLN A 414 -10.92 -0.60 13.57
CA GLN A 414 -12.11 -0.39 12.72
C GLN A 414 -13.30 0.16 13.52
N ASP A 415 -13.45 -0.29 14.76
CA ASP A 415 -14.57 0.12 15.62
C ASP A 415 -14.40 1.51 16.23
N LEU A 416 -13.18 1.90 16.55
CA LEU A 416 -12.93 3.01 17.47
C LEU A 416 -12.07 4.15 16.89
N LEU A 417 -11.29 3.91 15.82
CA LEU A 417 -10.42 4.93 15.23
C LEU A 417 -11.03 5.51 13.94
N GLY A 418 -10.63 6.74 13.60
CA GLY A 418 -11.06 7.43 12.41
C GLY A 418 -12.55 7.78 12.39
N THR A 419 -13.19 7.93 13.54
CA THR A 419 -14.59 8.36 13.66
C THR A 419 -14.80 9.74 13.05
N ALA A 420 -16.00 10.00 12.50
CA ALA A 420 -16.38 11.28 11.88
C ALA A 420 -15.53 11.70 10.66
N GLN A 421 -14.70 10.82 10.12
CA GLN A 421 -13.99 11.09 8.88
C GLN A 421 -14.91 10.91 7.66
N THR A 422 -14.62 11.66 6.58
CA THR A 422 -15.44 11.76 5.37
C THR A 422 -14.64 11.39 4.12
N VAL A 423 -15.35 11.07 3.04
CA VAL A 423 -14.80 10.96 1.69
C VAL A 423 -15.68 11.79 0.75
N GLY A 424 -15.07 12.73 0.02
CA GLY A 424 -15.81 13.67 -0.83
C GLY A 424 -16.85 14.48 -0.04
N GLY A 425 -16.57 14.84 1.21
CA GLY A 425 -17.49 15.52 2.15
C GLY A 425 -18.62 14.65 2.69
N ARG A 426 -18.72 13.36 2.29
CA ARG A 426 -19.78 12.44 2.72
C ARG A 426 -19.37 11.63 3.93
N ALA A 427 -20.28 11.49 4.88
CA ALA A 427 -20.06 10.62 6.04
C ALA A 427 -19.90 9.16 5.61
N LEU A 428 -18.95 8.50 6.23
CA LEU A 428 -18.70 7.07 6.04
C LEU A 428 -19.59 6.24 6.99
N PRO A 429 -19.93 5.00 6.61
CA PRO A 429 -20.65 4.11 7.51
C PRO A 429 -19.91 3.95 8.84
N ASP A 430 -20.66 3.91 9.95
CA ASP A 430 -20.10 3.75 11.27
C ASP A 430 -19.31 2.44 11.40
N ARG A 431 -18.20 2.51 12.18
CA ARG A 431 -17.35 1.35 12.48
C ARG A 431 -16.89 0.62 11.21
N SER A 432 -16.67 1.35 10.11
CA SER A 432 -16.24 0.84 8.83
C SER A 432 -14.87 1.39 8.45
N GLY A 433 -14.12 0.63 7.66
CA GLY A 433 -12.75 1.02 7.28
C GLY A 433 -11.75 0.94 8.44
N VAL A 434 -10.49 0.87 8.11
CA VAL A 434 -9.37 0.84 9.06
C VAL A 434 -8.45 2.02 8.76
N VAL A 435 -7.98 2.70 9.79
CA VAL A 435 -6.98 3.77 9.64
C VAL A 435 -5.62 3.20 9.22
N SER A 436 -4.79 4.00 8.54
CA SER A 436 -3.49 3.52 8.09
C SER A 436 -2.52 3.25 9.24
N ALA A 437 -2.54 4.09 10.29
CA ALA A 437 -1.74 3.89 11.49
C ALA A 437 -2.50 4.30 12.75
N SER A 438 -2.12 3.78 13.91
CA SER A 438 -2.73 4.13 15.22
C SER A 438 -2.38 5.55 15.66
N SER A 439 -1.19 6.01 15.31
CA SER A 439 -0.62 7.33 15.58
C SER A 439 0.31 7.72 14.43
N PRO A 440 0.77 8.97 14.34
CA PRO A 440 1.75 9.37 13.32
C PRO A 440 2.96 8.43 13.34
N LEU A 441 3.26 7.83 12.22
CA LEU A 441 4.30 6.81 12.07
C LEU A 441 5.25 7.22 10.94
N ASP A 442 6.55 7.35 11.25
CA ASP A 442 7.60 7.54 10.24
C ASP A 442 7.99 6.19 9.63
N THR A 443 7.91 6.07 8.32
CA THR A 443 8.28 4.84 7.62
C THR A 443 9.79 4.62 7.53
N GLY A 444 10.59 5.65 7.74
CA GLY A 444 12.04 5.66 7.47
C GLY A 444 12.39 5.80 5.98
N PHE A 445 11.39 6.08 5.15
CA PHE A 445 11.52 6.25 3.69
C PHE A 445 11.13 7.66 3.22
N GLY A 446 11.08 8.63 4.14
CA GLY A 446 10.81 10.04 3.85
C GLY A 446 9.33 10.39 3.75
N PHE A 447 8.44 9.54 4.27
CA PHE A 447 7.02 9.82 4.41
C PHE A 447 6.45 9.11 5.64
N GLY A 448 5.23 9.52 6.07
CA GLY A 448 4.56 8.95 7.23
C GLY A 448 3.18 8.37 6.95
N TYR A 449 2.69 7.61 7.92
CA TYR A 449 1.29 7.18 8.03
C TYR A 449 0.62 7.85 9.22
N TYR A 450 -0.68 8.04 9.10
CA TYR A 450 -1.45 8.81 10.07
C TYR A 450 -2.78 8.11 10.38
N PRO A 451 -3.51 8.51 11.46
CA PRO A 451 -4.77 7.85 11.86
C PRO A 451 -5.97 8.26 10.96
N TYR A 452 -5.76 8.15 9.64
CA TYR A 452 -6.82 8.37 8.64
C TYR A 452 -7.26 7.03 8.05
N ARG A 453 -8.58 6.83 7.88
CA ARG A 453 -9.11 5.62 7.23
C ARG A 453 -8.54 5.52 5.82
N HIS A 454 -8.16 4.30 5.45
CA HIS A 454 -7.35 4.05 4.27
C HIS A 454 -7.88 2.84 3.49
N THR A 455 -7.98 2.99 2.18
CA THR A 455 -8.43 1.93 1.26
C THR A 455 -7.52 0.71 1.34
N GLY A 456 -6.19 0.89 1.26
CA GLY A 456 -5.22 -0.21 1.34
C GLY A 456 -5.30 -0.99 2.65
N ALA A 457 -5.24 -0.30 3.81
CA ALA A 457 -5.34 -0.95 5.11
C ALA A 457 -6.66 -1.71 5.29
N THR A 458 -7.77 -1.14 4.81
CA THR A 458 -9.10 -1.78 4.87
C THR A 458 -9.17 -3.01 3.95
N ALA A 459 -8.64 -2.92 2.73
CA ALA A 459 -8.63 -4.01 1.77
C ALA A 459 -7.80 -5.21 2.29
N TRP A 460 -6.61 -4.95 2.83
CA TRP A 460 -5.78 -6.01 3.42
C TRP A 460 -6.42 -6.63 4.66
N TYR A 461 -7.01 -5.82 5.54
CA TYR A 461 -7.73 -6.35 6.70
C TYR A 461 -8.91 -7.25 6.27
N LEU A 462 -9.70 -6.81 5.28
CA LEU A 462 -10.79 -7.61 4.72
C LEU A 462 -10.25 -8.94 4.18
N MET A 463 -9.22 -8.92 3.34
CA MET A 463 -8.62 -10.13 2.77
C MET A 463 -8.05 -11.05 3.86
N ALA A 464 -7.41 -10.51 4.89
CA ALA A 464 -6.91 -11.28 6.03
C ALA A 464 -8.04 -11.92 6.84
N ALA A 465 -9.16 -11.21 7.05
CA ALA A 465 -10.32 -11.71 7.77
C ALA A 465 -10.96 -12.92 7.06
N VAL A 466 -11.03 -12.89 5.71
CA VAL A 466 -11.60 -13.98 4.89
C VAL A 466 -10.55 -14.98 4.36
N ARG A 467 -9.29 -14.85 4.77
CA ARG A 467 -8.15 -15.74 4.37
C ARG A 467 -7.93 -15.77 2.85
N SER A 468 -8.03 -14.63 2.20
CA SER A 468 -7.78 -14.49 0.76
C SER A 468 -6.38 -13.97 0.52
N ASN A 469 -5.44 -14.83 0.10
CA ASN A 469 -4.09 -14.43 -0.29
C ASN A 469 -4.10 -13.82 -1.70
N PRO A 470 -3.87 -12.49 -1.85
CA PRO A 470 -3.87 -11.83 -3.16
C PRO A 470 -2.60 -12.10 -3.97
N LEU A 471 -1.53 -12.60 -3.35
CA LEU A 471 -0.23 -12.86 -3.99
C LEU A 471 -0.05 -14.31 -4.42
N ARG A 472 -1.00 -15.20 -4.11
CA ARG A 472 -0.96 -16.57 -4.64
C ARG A 472 -1.28 -16.55 -6.13
N ALA A 473 -0.30 -16.96 -6.92
CA ALA A 473 -0.38 -16.99 -8.40
C ALA A 473 -1.25 -18.15 -8.92
#